data_c63b9a91711176267f677205e70dc164
#
_entry.id   c63b9a91711176267f677205e70dc164
#
_cell.length_a   1.000
_cell.length_b   1.000
_cell.length_c   1.000
_cell.angle_alpha   90.00
_cell.angle_beta   90.00
_cell.angle_gamma   90.00
#
_symmetry.space_group_name_H-M   'P 1'
#
loop_
_entity.id
_entity.type
_entity.pdbx_description
1 polymer ?
#
loop_
_entity_poly.entity_id
_entity_poly.type
_entity_poly.pdbx_seq_one_letter_code
_entity_poly.pdbx_strand_id
1 'polypeptide(L)'
;NVDVTENGDWIRVKGNCHIVKANIKTLPYPGFPTDLHPPTTVLLCQADGTSTITEGVYDSRFQYVEELKRMGAEIKLEGRIAVIEGSRQLTGAPVKATDLRAGAALVIAGLTAKGITEIYDVKHIDRGYENFEEKLVNLGARIERVGSTRITSNGTVLAAKRMPPSSVV
;
A
#
# COMPACT_ATOMS: atom_id res chain seq x y z
N ASN A 1 -0.23 -2.88 -18.00
CA ASN A 1 0.99 -2.72 -18.82
C ASN A 1 2.25 -2.81 -17.96
N VAL A 2 2.41 -3.91 -17.22
CA VAL A 2 3.61 -4.24 -16.46
C VAL A 2 4.25 -5.42 -17.13
N ASP A 3 5.54 -5.32 -17.48
CA ASP A 3 6.27 -6.46 -18.04
C ASP A 3 6.59 -7.43 -16.91
N VAL A 4 6.03 -8.63 -16.97
CA VAL A 4 6.31 -9.71 -16.05
C VAL A 4 6.95 -10.85 -16.81
N THR A 5 8.12 -11.27 -16.37
CA THR A 5 8.83 -12.44 -16.92
C THR A 5 9.09 -13.41 -15.78
N GLU A 6 8.77 -14.67 -15.97
CA GLU A 6 9.04 -15.75 -15.03
C GLU A 6 9.93 -16.82 -15.64
N ASN A 7 10.74 -17.45 -14.84
CA ASN A 7 11.57 -18.58 -15.22
C ASN A 7 11.84 -19.46 -13.99
N GLY A 8 10.96 -20.43 -13.75
CA GLY A 8 11.08 -21.41 -12.67
C GLY A 8 11.33 -20.81 -11.28
N ASP A 9 12.53 -20.35 -11.04
CA ASP A 9 13.02 -19.92 -9.74
C ASP A 9 12.94 -18.39 -9.49
N TRP A 10 12.60 -17.59 -10.51
CA TRP A 10 12.54 -16.14 -10.35
C TRP A 10 11.41 -15.50 -11.18
N ILE A 11 10.94 -14.38 -10.70
CA ILE A 11 9.99 -13.49 -11.38
C ILE A 11 10.62 -12.12 -11.50
N ARG A 12 10.67 -11.57 -12.71
CA ARG A 12 11.07 -10.18 -12.96
C ARG A 12 9.85 -9.35 -13.24
N VAL A 13 9.68 -8.27 -12.49
CA VAL A 13 8.64 -7.26 -12.70
C VAL A 13 9.32 -5.95 -13.07
N LYS A 14 9.01 -5.42 -14.26
CA LYS A 14 9.56 -4.15 -14.73
C LYS A 14 8.55 -3.03 -14.47
N GLY A 15 8.90 -2.12 -13.55
CA GLY A 15 8.00 -1.10 -13.02
C GLY A 15 7.96 0.23 -13.77
N ASN A 16 8.65 0.40 -14.90
CA ASN A 16 8.67 1.65 -15.67
C ASN A 16 7.50 1.74 -16.66
N CYS A 17 6.29 1.51 -16.18
CA CYS A 17 5.11 1.49 -17.01
C CYS A 17 4.10 2.52 -16.56
N HIS A 18 3.33 2.99 -17.52
CA HIS A 18 2.14 3.75 -17.29
C HIS A 18 1.05 2.82 -16.73
N ILE A 19 0.62 3.08 -15.49
CA ILE A 19 -0.40 2.27 -14.83
C ILE A 19 -1.76 2.76 -15.30
N VAL A 20 -2.57 1.87 -15.84
CA VAL A 20 -3.93 2.17 -16.31
C VAL A 20 -4.96 1.66 -15.32
N LYS A 21 -6.13 2.31 -15.31
CA LYS A 21 -7.28 1.90 -14.50
C LYS A 21 -7.65 0.43 -14.69
N ALA A 22 -8.18 -0.17 -13.64
CA ALA A 22 -8.70 -1.53 -13.68
C ALA A 22 -9.92 -1.69 -12.77
N ASN A 23 -10.82 -2.61 -13.15
CA ASN A 23 -11.94 -3.01 -12.33
C ASN A 23 -11.66 -4.42 -11.79
N ILE A 24 -11.66 -4.55 -10.48
CA ILE A 24 -11.27 -5.77 -9.78
C ILE A 24 -12.42 -6.22 -8.88
N LYS A 25 -12.64 -7.53 -8.82
CA LYS A 25 -13.54 -8.16 -7.86
C LYS A 25 -12.78 -9.24 -7.11
N THR A 26 -12.77 -9.15 -5.79
CA THR A 26 -12.21 -10.22 -4.97
C THR A 26 -13.16 -11.41 -4.93
N LEU A 27 -12.61 -12.61 -5.07
CA LEU A 27 -13.34 -13.87 -5.08
C LEU A 27 -12.49 -14.95 -4.37
N PRO A 28 -13.12 -16.01 -3.85
CA PRO A 28 -12.39 -17.19 -3.42
C PRO A 28 -11.53 -17.77 -4.56
N TYR A 29 -10.47 -18.49 -4.18
CA TYR A 29 -9.62 -19.18 -5.16
C TYR A 29 -10.44 -19.95 -6.21
N PRO A 30 -10.12 -19.86 -7.52
CA PRO A 30 -8.95 -19.22 -8.13
C PRO A 30 -9.15 -17.75 -8.53
N GLY A 31 -10.10 -17.03 -7.93
CA GLY A 31 -10.31 -15.61 -8.20
C GLY A 31 -9.26 -14.70 -7.55
N PHE A 32 -9.42 -13.37 -7.72
CA PHE A 32 -8.51 -12.40 -7.15
C PHE A 32 -8.60 -12.39 -5.62
N PRO A 33 -7.48 -12.67 -4.90
CA PRO A 33 -7.52 -12.84 -3.46
C PRO A 33 -7.74 -11.53 -2.70
N THR A 34 -8.58 -11.57 -1.67
CA THR A 34 -8.85 -10.41 -0.79
C THR A 34 -7.60 -9.85 -0.11
N ASP A 35 -6.57 -10.66 0.10
CA ASP A 35 -5.30 -10.22 0.71
C ASP A 35 -4.48 -9.30 -0.21
N LEU A 36 -4.68 -9.35 -1.50
CA LEU A 36 -4.07 -8.43 -2.46
C LEU A 36 -4.90 -7.15 -2.67
N HIS A 37 -6.11 -7.08 -2.13
CA HIS A 37 -6.99 -5.93 -2.26
C HIS A 37 -6.33 -4.62 -1.75
N PRO A 38 -5.82 -4.50 -0.49
CA PRO A 38 -5.25 -3.25 -0.01
C PRO A 38 -4.03 -2.76 -0.81
N PRO A 39 -3.00 -3.58 -1.11
CA PRO A 39 -1.87 -3.11 -1.92
C PRO A 39 -2.27 -2.76 -3.36
N THR A 40 -3.27 -3.45 -3.92
CA THR A 40 -3.78 -3.10 -5.25
C THR A 40 -4.52 -1.77 -5.24
N THR A 41 -5.25 -1.43 -4.18
CA THR A 41 -5.86 -0.11 -4.03
C THR A 41 -4.80 1.00 -4.09
N VAL A 42 -3.67 0.82 -3.40
CA VAL A 42 -2.56 1.79 -3.45
C VAL A 42 -2.02 1.94 -4.87
N LEU A 43 -1.86 0.84 -5.60
CA LEU A 43 -1.45 0.86 -7.00
C LEU A 43 -2.45 1.64 -7.87
N LEU A 44 -3.75 1.40 -7.68
CA LEU A 44 -4.81 2.05 -8.46
C LEU A 44 -4.98 3.54 -8.13
N CYS A 45 -4.59 3.99 -6.94
CA CYS A 45 -4.50 5.43 -6.63
C CYS A 45 -3.51 6.17 -7.54
N GLN A 46 -2.57 5.47 -8.18
CA GLN A 46 -1.58 6.03 -9.08
C GLN A 46 -1.86 5.72 -10.56
N ALA A 47 -2.92 4.97 -10.83
CA ALA A 47 -3.32 4.61 -12.19
C ALA A 47 -4.03 5.78 -12.88
N ASP A 48 -3.93 5.89 -14.19
CA ASP A 48 -4.71 6.86 -14.93
C ASP A 48 -6.16 6.43 -15.06
N GLY A 49 -7.04 7.33 -14.64
CA GLY A 49 -8.50 7.17 -14.71
C GLY A 49 -9.10 6.53 -13.47
N THR A 50 -10.41 6.31 -13.52
CA THR A 50 -11.22 5.79 -12.42
C THR A 50 -11.20 4.27 -12.40
N SER A 51 -10.85 3.69 -11.28
CA SER A 51 -10.85 2.24 -11.03
C SER A 51 -11.92 1.84 -10.02
N THR A 52 -12.32 0.58 -10.05
CA THR A 52 -13.24 0.04 -9.03
C THR A 52 -12.68 -1.24 -8.43
N ILE A 53 -12.86 -1.38 -7.12
CA ILE A 53 -12.64 -2.65 -6.42
C ILE A 53 -13.93 -3.06 -5.72
N THR A 54 -14.42 -4.25 -6.05
CA THR A 54 -15.56 -4.89 -5.37
C THR A 54 -15.03 -5.96 -4.43
N GLU A 55 -15.29 -5.82 -3.13
CA GLU A 55 -14.90 -6.81 -2.13
C GLU A 55 -16.00 -7.86 -1.95
N GLY A 56 -15.72 -9.08 -2.37
CA GLY A 56 -16.66 -10.20 -2.33
C GLY A 56 -16.44 -11.20 -1.19
N VAL A 57 -15.32 -11.10 -0.46
CA VAL A 57 -14.87 -12.13 0.48
C VAL A 57 -14.91 -11.67 1.93
N TYR A 58 -14.40 -10.46 2.23
CA TYR A 58 -14.20 -9.97 3.58
C TYR A 58 -14.92 -8.65 3.85
N ASP A 59 -15.93 -8.67 4.73
CA ASP A 59 -16.85 -7.54 4.92
C ASP A 59 -16.20 -6.24 5.42
N SER A 60 -15.16 -6.33 6.23
CA SER A 60 -14.51 -5.17 6.86
C SER A 60 -13.17 -4.79 6.22
N ARG A 61 -12.94 -5.14 4.94
CA ARG A 61 -11.64 -4.93 4.28
C ARG A 61 -11.28 -3.47 4.05
N PHE A 62 -12.24 -2.57 3.94
CA PHE A 62 -12.02 -1.17 3.55
C PHE A 62 -11.59 -0.23 4.68
N GLN A 63 -11.31 -0.70 5.89
CA GLN A 63 -10.93 0.15 7.04
C GLN A 63 -9.71 1.05 6.75
N TYR A 64 -8.77 0.59 5.93
CA TYR A 64 -7.56 1.35 5.55
C TYR A 64 -7.84 2.51 4.59
N VAL A 65 -9.02 2.58 3.97
CA VAL A 65 -9.36 3.62 2.98
C VAL A 65 -9.34 5.00 3.62
N GLU A 66 -9.81 5.14 4.85
CA GLU A 66 -9.76 6.43 5.57
C GLU A 66 -8.32 6.89 5.82
N GLU A 67 -7.40 5.95 6.02
CA GLU A 67 -5.98 6.27 6.16
C GLU A 67 -5.35 6.70 4.83
N LEU A 68 -5.73 6.06 3.71
CA LEU A 68 -5.32 6.51 2.38
C LEU A 68 -5.89 7.89 2.02
N LYS A 69 -7.12 8.20 2.43
CA LYS A 69 -7.70 9.54 2.27
C LYS A 69 -6.90 10.61 3.01
N ARG A 70 -6.37 10.30 4.21
CA ARG A 70 -5.44 11.20 4.92
C ARG A 70 -4.18 11.50 4.12
N MET A 71 -3.76 10.55 3.29
CA MET A 71 -2.63 10.70 2.37
C MET A 71 -3.02 11.37 1.05
N GLY A 72 -4.25 11.85 0.90
CA GLY A 72 -4.75 12.55 -0.28
C GLY A 72 -5.33 11.64 -1.37
N ALA A 73 -5.57 10.35 -1.09
CA ALA A 73 -6.27 9.49 -2.03
C ALA A 73 -7.74 9.89 -2.17
N GLU A 74 -8.24 9.90 -3.39
CA GLU A 74 -9.64 10.17 -3.71
C GLU A 74 -10.38 8.85 -3.92
N ILE A 75 -11.03 8.37 -2.85
CA ILE A 75 -11.72 7.08 -2.83
C ILE A 75 -13.12 7.28 -2.27
N LYS A 76 -14.13 6.82 -2.99
CA LYS A 76 -15.52 6.73 -2.51
C LYS A 76 -15.86 5.28 -2.20
N LEU A 77 -16.51 5.06 -1.07
CA LEU A 77 -17.03 3.75 -0.69
C LEU A 77 -18.55 3.71 -0.84
N GLU A 78 -19.03 2.72 -1.57
CA GLU A 78 -20.45 2.42 -1.75
C GLU A 78 -20.69 0.94 -1.40
N GLY A 79 -21.05 0.69 -0.15
CA GLY A 79 -21.19 -0.67 0.35
C GLY A 79 -19.88 -1.47 0.25
N ARG A 80 -19.87 -2.45 -0.63
CA ARG A 80 -18.70 -3.32 -0.88
C ARG A 80 -17.86 -2.89 -2.09
N ILE A 81 -18.06 -1.67 -2.59
CA ILE A 81 -17.37 -1.15 -3.77
C ILE A 81 -16.58 0.09 -3.36
N ALA A 82 -15.29 0.11 -3.71
CA ALA A 82 -14.47 1.31 -3.71
C ALA A 82 -14.34 1.83 -5.13
N VAL A 83 -14.67 3.10 -5.32
CA VAL A 83 -14.40 3.86 -6.55
C VAL A 83 -13.16 4.72 -6.27
N ILE A 84 -12.12 4.53 -7.05
CA ILE A 84 -10.79 5.10 -6.85
C ILE A 84 -10.47 6.03 -8.02
N GLU A 85 -10.34 7.31 -7.75
CA GLU A 85 -9.83 8.27 -8.73
C GLU A 85 -8.30 8.26 -8.69
N GLY A 86 -7.70 7.78 -9.75
CA GLY A 86 -6.25 7.63 -9.85
C GLY A 86 -5.51 8.91 -10.25
N SER A 87 -4.24 8.79 -10.60
CA SER A 87 -3.34 9.89 -11.00
C SER A 87 -3.16 10.98 -9.95
N ARG A 88 -3.42 10.67 -8.68
CA ARG A 88 -3.19 11.57 -7.55
C ARG A 88 -1.85 11.30 -6.89
N GLN A 89 -1.05 12.33 -6.74
CA GLN A 89 0.17 12.23 -5.96
C GLN A 89 -0.19 12.13 -4.48
N LEU A 90 0.05 10.96 -3.87
CA LEU A 90 -0.11 10.80 -2.43
C LEU A 90 0.89 11.69 -1.67
N THR A 91 0.47 12.18 -0.52
CA THR A 91 1.28 12.99 0.39
C THR A 91 1.49 12.27 1.71
N GLY A 92 2.67 12.45 2.30
CA GLY A 92 2.99 11.89 3.61
C GLY A 92 2.04 12.41 4.69
N ALA A 93 1.58 11.50 5.54
CA ALA A 93 0.68 11.80 6.66
C ALA A 93 0.88 10.78 7.81
N PRO A 94 0.51 11.13 9.04
CA PRO A 94 0.39 10.14 10.10
C PRO A 94 -0.84 9.26 9.86
N VAL A 95 -0.61 7.94 9.77
CA VAL A 95 -1.63 6.91 9.48
C VAL A 95 -1.49 5.73 10.42
N LYS A 96 -2.54 4.90 10.55
CA LYS A 96 -2.55 3.73 11.43
C LYS A 96 -2.75 2.44 10.65
N ALA A 97 -1.93 1.44 10.96
CA ALA A 97 -2.17 0.08 10.47
C ALA A 97 -3.42 -0.50 11.16
N THR A 98 -4.47 -0.74 10.41
CA THR A 98 -5.74 -1.31 10.92
C THR A 98 -5.71 -2.83 10.99
N ASP A 99 -4.94 -3.46 10.12
CA ASP A 99 -4.68 -4.89 10.07
C ASP A 99 -3.35 -5.17 9.35
N LEU A 100 -2.98 -6.45 9.24
CA LEU A 100 -1.75 -6.91 8.60
C LEU A 100 -1.59 -6.42 7.16
N ARG A 101 -2.63 -6.61 6.33
CA ARG A 101 -2.56 -6.31 4.89
C ARG A 101 -2.71 -4.80 4.63
N ALA A 102 -3.56 -4.15 5.40
CA ALA A 102 -3.70 -2.71 5.41
C ALA A 102 -2.39 -2.02 5.81
N GLY A 103 -1.74 -2.48 6.89
CA GLY A 103 -0.47 -1.94 7.35
C GLY A 103 0.62 -2.02 6.28
N ALA A 104 0.78 -3.18 5.64
CA ALA A 104 1.73 -3.35 4.54
C ALA A 104 1.40 -2.43 3.34
N ALA A 105 0.12 -2.28 3.00
CA ALA A 105 -0.31 -1.38 1.93
C ALA A 105 -0.02 0.09 2.25
N LEU A 106 -0.20 0.53 3.50
CA LEU A 106 0.15 1.88 3.94
C LEU A 106 1.65 2.15 3.90
N VAL A 107 2.49 1.14 4.17
CA VAL A 107 3.96 1.25 3.96
C VAL A 107 4.25 1.48 2.48
N ILE A 108 3.66 0.70 1.58
CA ILE A 108 3.83 0.88 0.13
C ILE A 108 3.36 2.28 -0.30
N ALA A 109 2.22 2.74 0.21
CA ALA A 109 1.72 4.10 -0.05
C ALA A 109 2.71 5.16 0.42
N GLY A 110 3.29 5.02 1.62
CA GLY A 110 4.29 5.92 2.18
C GLY A 110 5.57 5.99 1.34
N LEU A 111 6.01 4.85 0.76
CA LEU A 111 7.18 4.81 -0.13
C LEU A 111 6.94 5.51 -1.47
N THR A 112 5.68 5.74 -1.85
CA THR A 112 5.31 6.46 -3.09
C THR A 112 4.88 7.90 -2.83
N ALA A 113 4.54 8.25 -1.59
CA ALA A 113 4.02 9.54 -1.20
C ALA A 113 5.11 10.63 -1.19
N LYS A 114 4.72 11.87 -1.46
CA LYS A 114 5.59 13.04 -1.30
C LYS A 114 5.63 13.44 0.18
N GLY A 115 6.81 13.47 0.75
CA GLY A 115 7.01 13.79 2.17
C GLY A 115 7.29 12.53 3.01
N ILE A 116 7.00 12.60 4.29
CA ILE A 116 7.21 11.50 5.26
C ILE A 116 5.85 10.97 5.69
N THR A 117 5.68 9.66 5.68
CA THR A 117 4.51 8.96 6.23
C THR A 117 4.92 8.28 7.51
N GLU A 118 4.23 8.60 8.60
CA GLU A 118 4.40 7.93 9.89
C GLU A 118 3.32 6.88 10.06
N ILE A 119 3.70 5.62 10.21
CA ILE A 119 2.75 4.51 10.31
C ILE A 119 2.76 3.99 11.75
N TYR A 120 1.63 4.15 12.41
CA TYR A 120 1.39 3.72 13.78
C TYR A 120 0.80 2.31 13.84
N ASP A 121 0.76 1.73 15.05
CA ASP A 121 0.23 0.38 15.31
C ASP A 121 0.94 -0.72 14.49
N VAL A 122 2.26 -0.60 14.35
CA VAL A 122 3.13 -1.49 13.56
C VAL A 122 3.03 -2.95 13.99
N LYS A 123 2.60 -3.23 15.23
CA LYS A 123 2.32 -4.58 15.74
C LYS A 123 1.45 -5.42 14.81
N HIS A 124 0.57 -4.78 14.04
CA HIS A 124 -0.26 -5.47 13.04
C HIS A 124 0.56 -5.98 11.86
N ILE A 125 1.65 -5.28 11.50
CA ILE A 125 2.58 -5.68 10.45
C ILE A 125 3.51 -6.78 10.98
N ASP A 126 4.08 -6.56 12.17
CA ASP A 126 5.09 -7.45 12.78
C ASP A 126 4.59 -8.88 13.00
N ARG A 127 3.30 -9.05 13.27
CA ARG A 127 2.74 -10.40 13.50
C ARG A 127 2.76 -11.33 12.28
N GLY A 128 2.99 -10.82 11.07
CA GLY A 128 2.94 -11.63 9.86
C GLY A 128 3.98 -11.30 8.79
N TYR A 129 4.76 -10.22 8.99
CA TYR A 129 5.90 -9.87 8.14
C TYR A 129 7.15 -9.76 9.01
N GLU A 130 8.00 -10.76 8.93
CA GLU A 130 9.29 -10.78 9.62
C GLU A 130 10.24 -9.73 9.04
N ASN A 131 10.79 -8.86 9.89
CA ASN A 131 11.79 -7.82 9.55
C ASN A 131 11.41 -7.03 8.29
N PHE A 132 10.16 -6.58 8.24
CA PHE A 132 9.58 -5.99 7.04
C PHE A 132 10.35 -4.77 6.55
N GLU A 133 10.68 -3.83 7.46
CA GLU A 133 11.45 -2.64 7.13
C GLU A 133 12.87 -2.96 6.67
N GLU A 134 13.55 -3.93 7.30
CA GLU A 134 14.91 -4.32 6.91
C GLU A 134 14.94 -4.90 5.49
N LYS A 135 13.95 -5.74 5.16
CA LYS A 135 13.78 -6.30 3.81
C LYS A 135 13.57 -5.20 2.77
N LEU A 136 12.76 -4.19 3.10
CA LEU A 136 12.53 -3.06 2.20
C LEU A 136 13.78 -2.17 2.07
N VAL A 137 14.52 -1.93 3.16
CA VAL A 137 15.79 -1.19 3.12
C VAL A 137 16.81 -1.90 2.24
N ASN A 138 16.92 -3.23 2.34
CA ASN A 138 17.79 -4.03 1.48
C ASN A 138 17.42 -3.96 -0.01
N LEU A 139 16.16 -3.65 -0.31
CA LEU A 139 15.67 -3.36 -1.66
C LEU A 139 15.83 -1.87 -2.05
N GLY A 140 16.45 -1.06 -1.17
CA GLY A 140 16.71 0.36 -1.42
C GLY A 140 15.64 1.32 -0.90
N ALA A 141 14.62 0.86 -0.19
CA ALA A 141 13.60 1.74 0.36
C ALA A 141 14.17 2.65 1.47
N ARG A 142 13.60 3.85 1.59
CA ARG A 142 13.87 4.77 2.69
C ARG A 142 12.79 4.61 3.76
N ILE A 143 13.00 3.71 4.66
CA ILE A 143 12.10 3.41 5.76
C ILE A 143 12.92 3.15 7.02
N GLU A 144 12.44 3.63 8.15
CA GLU A 144 13.09 3.41 9.45
C GLU A 144 12.05 3.13 10.53
N ARG A 145 12.46 2.39 11.54
CA ARG A 145 11.66 2.13 12.73
C ARG A 145 12.06 3.13 13.81
N VAL A 146 11.12 3.99 14.20
CA VAL A 146 11.33 5.03 15.20
C VAL A 146 10.63 4.63 16.50
N GLY A 147 11.35 4.66 17.62
CA GLY A 147 10.75 4.48 18.94
C GLY A 147 9.80 5.64 19.26
N SER A 148 8.61 5.34 19.76
CA SER A 148 7.63 6.36 20.14
C SER A 148 8.18 7.23 21.29
N THR A 149 8.67 8.41 20.97
CA THR A 149 9.07 9.43 21.97
C THR A 149 7.90 10.37 22.31
N ARG A 150 6.75 10.22 21.66
CA ARG A 150 5.54 11.02 21.95
C ARG A 150 4.54 10.21 22.77
N ILE A 151 4.34 10.70 23.97
CA ILE A 151 3.42 10.33 25.01
C ILE A 151 2.04 9.94 24.47
N THR A 152 1.83 8.68 24.17
CA THR A 152 0.59 7.92 24.33
C THR A 152 0.84 6.48 23.94
N SER A 153 0.87 5.58 24.93
CA SER A 153 0.84 4.11 24.82
C SER A 153 1.81 3.46 23.81
N ASN A 154 2.88 2.88 24.34
CA ASN A 154 3.76 1.83 23.76
C ASN A 154 3.56 1.50 22.27
N GLY A 155 3.94 2.39 21.34
CA GLY A 155 3.81 2.14 19.93
C GLY A 155 5.09 2.44 19.17
N THR A 156 5.64 1.43 18.51
CA THR A 156 6.67 1.60 17.49
C THR A 156 6.04 2.22 16.24
N VAL A 157 6.73 3.14 15.59
CA VAL A 157 6.28 3.85 14.38
C VAL A 157 7.24 3.53 13.24
N LEU A 158 6.73 3.25 12.06
CA LEU A 158 7.53 3.20 10.84
C LEU A 158 7.42 4.56 10.12
N ALA A 159 8.57 5.16 9.81
CA ALA A 159 8.65 6.35 8.97
C ALA A 159 9.09 5.94 7.57
N ALA A 160 8.23 6.15 6.58
CA ALA A 160 8.49 5.84 5.18
C ALA A 160 8.55 7.11 4.34
N LYS A 161 9.51 7.18 3.40
CA LYS A 161 9.70 8.33 2.52
C LYS A 161 9.93 7.88 1.09
N ARG A 162 9.32 8.58 0.13
CA ARG A 162 9.54 8.35 -1.30
C ARG A 162 11.02 8.46 -1.64
N MET A 163 11.50 7.48 -2.38
CA MET A 163 12.82 7.55 -3.00
C MET A 163 12.83 8.60 -4.12
N PRO A 164 13.92 9.35 -4.31
CA PRO A 164 14.12 10.08 -5.55
C PRO A 164 14.09 9.06 -6.71
N PRO A 165 13.66 9.48 -7.91
CA PRO A 165 13.79 8.60 -9.07
C PRO A 165 15.25 8.16 -9.14
N SER A 166 15.49 6.86 -8.99
CA SER A 166 16.82 6.31 -9.10
C SER A 166 17.30 6.54 -10.54
N SER A 167 18.42 7.21 -10.68
CA SER A 167 19.29 7.00 -11.82
C SER A 167 19.67 5.51 -11.81
N VAL A 168 18.88 4.71 -12.49
CA VAL A 168 19.23 3.32 -12.75
C VAL A 168 20.40 3.37 -13.72
N VAL A 169 21.57 3.04 -13.23
CA VAL A 169 22.76 2.75 -14.02
C VAL A 169 22.56 1.40 -14.73
#